data_661c9aa783d159c56148d5215b0d5334
#
_entry.id   661c9aa783d159c56148d5215b0d5334
#
_cell.length_a   1.000
_cell.length_b   1.000
_cell.length_c   1.000
_cell.angle_alpha   90.00
_cell.angle_beta   90.00
_cell.angle_gamma   90.00
#
_symmetry.space_group_name_H-M   'P 1'
#
loop_
_entity.id
_entity.type
_entity.pdbx_description
1 polymer ?
#
loop_
_entity_poly.entity_id
_entity_poly.type
_entity_poly.pdbx_seq_one_letter_code
_entity_poly.pdbx_strand_id
1 'polypeptide(L)'
;MLRRAVCRCGCRSSTQSRETDALAAIWKLTDPARFTWERQAEWDGVAVGGTTAASLQGIGDFFASPYRIYTPRRINSRLEAATFAARAINAEDVSWEQGLPLTRLERTLIDLRLDSEDTSLIADAYLDARDIGLDYERLGKLVRETSATPKREKALEPPAELMRAIPKGDR
;
A
#
# COMPACT_ATOMS: atom_id res chain seq x y z
N MET A 1 -1.61 -11.20 -36.44
CA MET A 1 -1.16 -11.31 -35.06
C MET A 1 -2.22 -10.72 -34.14
N LEU A 2 -3.06 -11.57 -33.56
CA LEU A 2 -4.16 -11.13 -32.68
C LEU A 2 -3.62 -10.84 -31.30
N ARG A 3 -3.69 -9.58 -30.86
CA ARG A 3 -3.50 -9.20 -29.47
C ARG A 3 -4.70 -9.72 -28.67
N ARG A 4 -4.46 -10.68 -27.78
CA ARG A 4 -5.45 -11.11 -26.79
C ARG A 4 -5.73 -9.95 -25.85
N ALA A 5 -6.89 -9.34 -25.98
CA ALA A 5 -7.47 -8.49 -24.94
C ALA A 5 -7.80 -9.39 -23.75
N VAL A 6 -7.00 -9.29 -22.67
CA VAL A 6 -7.32 -9.91 -21.40
C VAL A 6 -8.42 -9.08 -20.77
N CYS A 7 -9.64 -9.54 -20.92
CA CYS A 7 -10.79 -9.00 -20.21
C CYS A 7 -10.60 -9.31 -18.72
N ARG A 8 -10.13 -8.35 -17.94
CA ARG A 8 -10.16 -8.41 -16.46
C ARG A 8 -11.59 -8.19 -15.99
N CYS A 9 -12.47 -9.10 -16.30
CA CYS A 9 -13.79 -9.18 -15.72
C CYS A 9 -13.65 -9.78 -14.32
N GLY A 10 -14.01 -8.99 -13.30
CA GLY A 10 -13.71 -9.22 -11.88
C GLY A 10 -14.39 -10.44 -11.26
N CYS A 11 -13.86 -11.61 -11.51
CA CYS A 11 -14.02 -12.75 -10.61
C CYS A 11 -12.90 -12.70 -9.57
N ARG A 12 -13.12 -11.96 -8.48
CA ARG A 12 -12.27 -12.12 -7.29
C ARG A 12 -12.38 -13.57 -6.85
N SER A 13 -11.24 -14.26 -6.77
CA SER A 13 -11.19 -15.65 -6.34
C SER A 13 -11.74 -15.77 -4.91
N SER A 14 -12.33 -16.91 -4.55
CA SER A 14 -12.82 -17.19 -3.18
C SER A 14 -11.74 -17.04 -2.11
N THR A 15 -10.48 -17.17 -2.48
CA THR A 15 -9.30 -16.98 -1.64
C THR A 15 -9.13 -15.50 -1.27
N GLN A 16 -9.23 -14.60 -2.24
CA GLN A 16 -9.08 -13.15 -2.01
C GLN A 16 -10.19 -12.60 -1.09
N SER A 17 -11.40 -13.13 -1.18
CA SER A 17 -12.49 -12.77 -0.28
C SER A 17 -12.19 -13.17 1.17
N ARG A 18 -11.66 -14.39 1.40
CA ARG A 18 -11.31 -14.87 2.74
C ARG A 18 -10.15 -14.08 3.37
N GLU A 19 -9.16 -13.70 2.57
CA GLU A 19 -8.04 -12.86 3.02
C GLU A 19 -8.53 -11.47 3.44
N THR A 20 -9.42 -10.87 2.67
CA THR A 20 -10.03 -9.57 3.01
C THR A 20 -10.86 -9.65 4.30
N ASP A 21 -11.62 -10.73 4.50
CA ASP A 21 -12.41 -10.95 5.73
C ASP A 21 -11.51 -11.13 6.96
N ALA A 22 -10.41 -11.88 6.83
CA ALA A 22 -9.45 -12.07 7.91
C ALA A 22 -8.76 -10.75 8.27
N LEU A 23 -8.34 -9.99 7.28
CA LEU A 23 -7.74 -8.67 7.46
C LEU A 23 -8.73 -7.70 8.12
N ALA A 24 -10.00 -7.70 7.70
CA ALA A 24 -11.05 -6.88 8.30
C ALA A 24 -11.27 -7.23 9.79
N ALA A 25 -11.23 -8.51 10.13
CA ALA A 25 -11.33 -8.95 11.53
C ALA A 25 -10.14 -8.43 12.36
N ILE A 26 -8.93 -8.53 11.85
CA ILE A 26 -7.72 -8.04 12.53
C ILE A 26 -7.76 -6.51 12.68
N TRP A 27 -8.16 -5.79 11.63
CA TRP A 27 -8.30 -4.34 11.68
C TRP A 27 -9.33 -3.91 12.73
N LYS A 28 -10.47 -4.60 12.84
CA LYS A 28 -11.47 -4.34 13.88
C LYS A 28 -10.93 -4.51 15.30
N LEU A 29 -10.01 -5.44 15.51
CA LEU A 29 -9.38 -5.66 16.83
C LEU A 29 -8.48 -4.49 17.27
N THR A 30 -8.07 -3.60 16.39
CA THR A 30 -7.25 -2.42 16.75
C THR A 30 -8.05 -1.38 17.53
N ASP A 31 -9.38 -1.33 17.31
CA ASP A 31 -10.32 -0.52 18.09
C ASP A 31 -11.70 -1.21 18.13
N PRO A 32 -11.91 -2.18 19.03
CA PRO A 32 -13.14 -2.97 19.08
C PRO A 32 -14.34 -2.21 19.62
N ALA A 33 -14.13 -1.03 20.24
CA ALA A 33 -15.19 -0.21 20.82
C ALA A 33 -15.93 0.63 19.78
N ARG A 34 -15.34 0.85 18.60
CA ARG A 34 -15.91 1.67 17.53
C ARG A 34 -16.41 0.82 16.36
N PHE A 35 -17.58 1.20 15.81
CA PHE A 35 -18.08 0.58 14.60
C PHE A 35 -17.30 1.03 13.35
N THR A 36 -17.30 0.19 12.32
CA THR A 36 -16.59 0.46 11.04
C THR A 36 -16.98 1.80 10.43
N TRP A 37 -18.28 2.13 10.43
CA TRP A 37 -18.80 3.40 9.88
C TRP A 37 -18.38 4.63 10.70
N GLU A 38 -18.24 4.50 12.03
CA GLU A 38 -17.72 5.57 12.90
C GLU A 38 -16.25 5.84 12.60
N ARG A 39 -15.45 4.77 12.43
CA ARG A 39 -14.03 4.87 12.09
C ARG A 39 -13.82 5.42 10.68
N GLN A 40 -14.77 5.24 9.79
CA GLN A 40 -14.75 5.85 8.45
C GLN A 40 -15.09 7.33 8.49
N ALA A 41 -16.09 7.72 9.30
CA ALA A 41 -16.51 9.12 9.46
C ALA A 41 -15.44 9.94 10.19
N GLU A 42 -14.83 9.36 11.22
CA GLU A 42 -13.77 9.97 12.03
C GLU A 42 -12.57 9.01 12.08
N TRP A 43 -11.70 9.12 11.08
CA TRP A 43 -10.58 8.21 10.92
C TRP A 43 -9.60 8.25 12.08
N ASP A 44 -9.19 7.08 12.57
CA ASP A 44 -8.39 6.88 13.78
C ASP A 44 -6.87 6.77 13.51
N GLY A 45 -6.44 6.98 12.28
CA GLY A 45 -5.03 6.88 11.90
C GLY A 45 -4.55 5.45 11.63
N VAL A 46 -5.43 4.45 11.67
CA VAL A 46 -5.08 3.05 11.40
C VAL A 46 -5.34 2.72 9.93
N ALA A 47 -4.33 2.25 9.22
CA ALA A 47 -4.45 1.89 7.81
C ALA A 47 -3.70 0.59 7.48
N VAL A 48 -4.21 -0.14 6.51
CA VAL A 48 -3.50 -1.25 5.87
C VAL A 48 -2.49 -0.67 4.90
N GLY A 49 -1.23 -1.13 4.97
CA GLY A 49 -0.16 -0.56 4.15
C GLY A 49 0.90 -1.58 3.74
N GLY A 50 1.99 -1.09 3.16
CA GLY A 50 3.14 -1.88 2.75
C GLY A 50 2.80 -3.00 1.78
N THR A 51 3.41 -4.17 1.96
CA THR A 51 3.22 -5.34 1.09
C THR A 51 1.77 -5.81 1.03
N THR A 52 1.01 -5.69 2.13
CA THR A 52 -0.42 -6.05 2.16
C THR A 52 -1.24 -5.12 1.26
N ALA A 53 -1.04 -3.81 1.34
CA ALA A 53 -1.73 -2.86 0.47
C ALA A 53 -1.33 -3.07 -1.00
N ALA A 54 -0.05 -3.29 -1.29
CA ALA A 54 0.44 -3.59 -2.64
C ALA A 54 -0.24 -4.82 -3.23
N SER A 55 -0.31 -5.92 -2.46
CA SER A 55 -0.99 -7.16 -2.88
C SER A 55 -2.48 -6.95 -3.15
N LEU A 56 -3.20 -6.20 -2.30
CA LEU A 56 -4.62 -5.90 -2.48
C LEU A 56 -4.89 -4.98 -3.68
N GLN A 57 -3.98 -4.06 -3.95
CA GLN A 57 -4.03 -3.15 -5.11
C GLN A 57 -3.60 -3.83 -6.40
N GLY A 58 -2.98 -5.02 -6.32
CA GLY A 58 -2.50 -5.78 -7.48
C GLY A 58 -1.27 -5.14 -8.12
N ILE A 59 -0.39 -4.52 -7.34
CA ILE A 59 0.88 -3.95 -7.79
C ILE A 59 2.07 -4.74 -7.26
N GLY A 60 3.00 -5.08 -8.14
CA GLY A 60 4.12 -5.97 -7.84
C GLY A 60 3.68 -7.39 -7.47
N ASP A 61 4.63 -8.26 -7.17
CA ASP A 61 4.37 -9.66 -6.76
C ASP A 61 4.60 -9.81 -5.24
N PHE A 62 3.78 -9.11 -4.46
CA PHE A 62 3.84 -9.13 -3.00
C PHE A 62 2.79 -10.05 -2.39
N PHE A 63 3.15 -10.67 -1.27
CA PHE A 63 2.21 -11.44 -0.45
C PHE A 63 1.46 -10.52 0.54
N ALA A 64 0.16 -10.72 0.68
CA ALA A 64 -0.65 -9.98 1.64
C ALA A 64 -0.31 -10.34 3.10
N SER A 65 0.02 -11.59 3.36
CA SER A 65 0.33 -12.11 4.72
C SER A 65 1.85 -12.20 4.95
N PRO A 66 2.34 -11.88 6.17
CA PRO A 66 1.59 -11.35 7.33
C PRO A 66 1.05 -9.94 7.08
N TYR A 67 -0.19 -9.70 7.49
CA TYR A 67 -0.88 -8.43 7.22
C TYR A 67 -0.17 -7.24 7.87
N ARG A 68 0.23 -6.26 7.07
CA ARG A 68 0.89 -5.04 7.54
C ARG A 68 -0.15 -3.97 7.84
N ILE A 69 -0.22 -3.54 9.11
CA ILE A 69 -1.13 -2.50 9.58
C ILE A 69 -0.32 -1.38 10.21
N TYR A 70 -0.51 -0.17 9.71
CA TYR A 70 0.06 1.04 10.28
C TYR A 70 -0.87 1.61 11.34
N THR A 71 -0.28 2.02 12.45
CA THR A 71 -1.00 2.56 13.60
C THR A 71 -0.31 3.81 14.13
N PRO A 72 -1.05 4.82 14.61
CA PRO A 72 -0.44 6.04 15.15
C PRO A 72 0.36 5.78 16.43
N ARG A 73 0.04 4.70 17.13
CA ARG A 73 0.70 4.26 18.37
C ARG A 73 1.25 2.86 18.21
N ARG A 74 2.32 2.55 18.93
CA ARG A 74 2.87 1.19 18.95
C ARG A 74 1.88 0.22 19.57
N ILE A 75 1.53 -0.82 18.82
CA ILE A 75 0.75 -1.97 19.30
C ILE A 75 1.70 -3.15 19.44
N ASN A 76 1.74 -3.73 20.65
CA ASN A 76 2.44 -4.99 20.88
C ASN A 76 1.42 -6.13 20.76
N SER A 77 1.55 -6.92 19.72
CA SER A 77 0.67 -8.07 19.48
C SER A 77 1.51 -9.33 19.32
N ARG A 78 0.96 -10.46 19.76
CA ARG A 78 1.50 -11.81 19.52
C ARG A 78 0.81 -12.49 18.33
N LEU A 79 0.04 -11.76 17.56
CA LEU A 79 -0.69 -12.27 16.40
C LEU A 79 0.28 -12.50 15.26
N GLU A 80 0.59 -13.77 14.95
CA GLU A 80 1.50 -14.13 13.86
C GLU A 80 1.00 -13.71 12.48
N ALA A 81 -0.32 -13.62 12.31
CA ALA A 81 -0.96 -13.24 11.05
C ALA A 81 -0.82 -11.75 10.71
N ALA A 82 -0.39 -10.89 11.65
CA ALA A 82 -0.31 -9.46 11.42
C ALA A 82 0.90 -8.81 12.07
N THR A 83 1.44 -7.81 11.38
CA THR A 83 2.52 -6.95 11.84
C THR A 83 1.99 -5.53 12.01
N PHE A 84 2.13 -4.98 13.23
CA PHE A 84 1.74 -3.60 13.52
C PHE A 84 2.98 -2.70 13.52
N ALA A 85 3.00 -1.71 12.64
CA ALA A 85 4.09 -0.74 12.57
C ALA A 85 3.59 0.65 13.02
N ALA A 86 4.29 1.27 13.96
CA ALA A 86 4.00 2.64 14.37
C ALA A 86 4.43 3.60 13.26
N ARG A 87 3.45 4.11 12.52
CA ARG A 87 3.65 5.02 11.39
C ARG A 87 2.45 5.96 11.27
N ALA A 88 2.70 7.25 11.32
CA ALA A 88 1.66 8.25 11.07
C ALA A 88 1.35 8.28 9.56
N ILE A 89 0.09 8.15 9.23
CA ILE A 89 -0.45 8.26 7.87
C ILE A 89 -1.42 9.45 7.89
N ASN A 90 -1.45 10.24 6.83
CA ASN A 90 -2.42 11.30 6.69
C ASN A 90 -3.74 10.75 6.12
N ALA A 91 -4.87 11.34 6.49
CA ALA A 91 -6.18 10.91 5.97
C ALA A 91 -6.26 10.98 4.43
N GLU A 92 -5.59 11.96 3.81
CA GLU A 92 -5.50 12.13 2.36
C GLU A 92 -4.75 10.99 1.66
N ASP A 93 -3.89 10.25 2.38
CA ASP A 93 -3.11 9.12 1.88
C ASP A 93 -3.83 7.78 2.01
N VAL A 94 -5.10 7.80 2.42
CA VAL A 94 -5.92 6.60 2.62
C VAL A 94 -7.09 6.59 1.66
N SER A 95 -7.38 5.42 1.10
CA SER A 95 -8.62 5.09 0.40
C SER A 95 -9.38 4.03 1.17
N TRP A 96 -10.71 4.04 1.05
CA TRP A 96 -11.56 3.04 1.69
C TRP A 96 -11.99 2.01 0.63
N GLU A 97 -11.52 0.80 0.77
CA GLU A 97 -11.85 -0.30 -0.12
C GLU A 97 -12.51 -1.43 0.66
N GLN A 98 -13.75 -1.74 0.31
CA GLN A 98 -14.56 -2.77 0.98
C GLN A 98 -14.67 -2.57 2.52
N GLY A 99 -14.68 -1.31 2.96
CA GLY A 99 -14.75 -0.97 4.38
C GLY A 99 -13.41 -1.05 5.12
N LEU A 100 -12.30 -1.26 4.41
CA LEU A 100 -10.94 -1.24 4.95
C LEU A 100 -10.21 0.05 4.53
N PRO A 101 -9.50 0.71 5.44
CA PRO A 101 -8.64 1.82 5.11
C PRO A 101 -7.32 1.30 4.53
N LEU A 102 -7.09 1.50 3.24
CA LEU A 102 -5.84 1.17 2.56
C LEU A 102 -5.05 2.43 2.26
N THR A 103 -3.72 2.34 2.34
CA THR A 103 -2.86 3.39 1.79
C THR A 103 -3.07 3.51 0.28
N ARG A 104 -3.11 4.75 -0.26
CA ARG A 104 -3.21 4.99 -1.70
C ARG A 104 -1.96 4.51 -2.43
N LEU A 105 -2.04 4.32 -3.74
CA LEU A 105 -0.93 3.81 -4.59
C LEU A 105 0.39 4.52 -4.31
N GLU A 106 0.39 5.87 -4.32
CA GLU A 106 1.58 6.69 -4.13
C GLU A 106 2.20 6.46 -2.75
N ARG A 107 1.34 6.39 -1.73
CA ARG A 107 1.78 6.14 -0.35
C ARG A 107 2.30 4.72 -0.19
N THR A 108 1.65 3.74 -0.78
CA THR A 108 2.09 2.33 -0.76
C THR A 108 3.48 2.19 -1.36
N LEU A 109 3.76 2.80 -2.52
CA LEU A 109 5.08 2.76 -3.15
C LEU A 109 6.18 3.35 -2.27
N ILE A 110 5.90 4.47 -1.59
CA ILE A 110 6.83 5.08 -0.64
C ILE A 110 7.07 4.17 0.56
N ASP A 111 6.01 3.58 1.10
CA ASP A 111 6.11 2.69 2.24
C ASP A 111 6.93 1.43 1.94
N LEU A 112 6.75 0.81 0.76
CA LEU A 112 7.58 -0.31 0.29
C LEU A 112 9.08 0.07 0.28
N ARG A 113 9.41 1.27 -0.18
CA ARG A 113 10.79 1.78 -0.17
C ARG A 113 11.33 2.00 1.25
N LEU A 114 10.52 2.58 2.13
CA LEU A 114 10.90 2.82 3.53
C LEU A 114 11.05 1.53 4.33
N ASP A 115 10.29 0.50 3.99
CA ASP A 115 10.37 -0.82 4.60
C ASP A 115 11.53 -1.66 4.03
N SER A 116 12.26 -1.13 3.02
CA SER A 116 13.41 -1.76 2.38
C SER A 116 13.05 -3.10 1.73
N GLU A 117 11.88 -3.18 1.11
CA GLU A 117 11.46 -4.33 0.31
C GLU A 117 12.38 -4.51 -0.92
N ASP A 118 12.31 -5.66 -1.56
CA ASP A 118 13.14 -5.98 -2.72
C ASP A 118 12.99 -4.97 -3.85
N THR A 119 14.12 -4.45 -4.34
CA THR A 119 14.14 -3.36 -5.33
C THR A 119 13.50 -3.78 -6.66
N SER A 120 13.62 -5.05 -7.06
CA SER A 120 13.00 -5.54 -8.30
C SER A 120 11.49 -5.59 -8.19
N LEU A 121 10.96 -6.09 -7.05
CA LEU A 121 9.52 -6.10 -6.78
C LEU A 121 8.94 -4.69 -6.69
N ILE A 122 9.70 -3.74 -6.12
CA ILE A 122 9.30 -2.33 -6.09
C ILE A 122 9.26 -1.74 -7.50
N ALA A 123 10.23 -2.06 -8.37
CA ALA A 123 10.22 -1.60 -9.75
C ALA A 123 9.00 -2.12 -10.52
N ASP A 124 8.65 -3.40 -10.35
CA ASP A 124 7.46 -4.00 -10.93
C ASP A 124 6.19 -3.31 -10.39
N ALA A 125 6.13 -3.04 -9.08
CA ALA A 125 5.01 -2.32 -8.47
C ALA A 125 4.83 -0.90 -9.04
N TYR A 126 5.91 -0.20 -9.35
CA TYR A 126 5.82 1.11 -10.02
C TYR A 126 5.26 1.01 -11.45
N LEU A 127 5.65 -0.04 -12.21
CA LEU A 127 5.13 -0.26 -13.55
C LEU A 127 3.65 -0.58 -13.52
N ASP A 128 3.23 -1.46 -12.62
CA ASP A 128 1.81 -1.80 -12.42
C ASP A 128 0.99 -0.59 -11.96
N ALA A 129 1.51 0.18 -10.99
CA ALA A 129 0.85 1.39 -10.49
C ALA A 129 0.65 2.44 -11.60
N ARG A 130 1.64 2.62 -12.48
CA ARG A 130 1.53 3.49 -13.66
C ARG A 130 0.36 3.07 -14.55
N ASP A 131 0.22 1.75 -14.80
CA ASP A 131 -0.81 1.22 -15.70
C ASP A 131 -2.22 1.31 -15.06
N ILE A 132 -2.31 1.40 -13.72
CA ILE A 132 -3.56 1.59 -12.97
C ILE A 132 -3.94 3.07 -12.88
N GLY A 133 -2.98 4.00 -13.00
CA GLY A 133 -3.22 5.44 -12.94
C GLY A 133 -2.53 6.15 -11.76
N LEU A 134 -1.24 5.89 -11.59
CA LEU A 134 -0.38 6.57 -10.60
C LEU A 134 -0.38 8.08 -10.80
N ASP A 135 -0.65 8.84 -9.73
CA ASP A 135 -0.51 10.29 -9.70
C ASP A 135 0.94 10.69 -9.37
N TYR A 136 1.70 11.07 -10.41
CA TYR A 136 3.10 11.46 -10.26
C TYR A 136 3.30 12.76 -9.48
N GLU A 137 2.36 13.72 -9.58
CA GLU A 137 2.45 14.97 -8.84
C GLU A 137 2.31 14.70 -7.33
N ARG A 138 1.30 13.91 -6.97
CA ARG A 138 1.08 13.46 -5.59
C ARG A 138 2.28 12.66 -5.08
N LEU A 139 2.79 11.72 -5.87
CA LEU A 139 3.97 10.93 -5.51
C LEU A 139 5.17 11.84 -5.24
N GLY A 140 5.44 12.81 -6.11
CA GLY A 140 6.53 13.77 -5.94
C GLY A 140 6.35 14.64 -4.68
N LYS A 141 5.13 15.05 -4.34
CA LYS A 141 4.82 15.75 -3.08
C LYS A 141 5.16 14.87 -1.87
N LEU A 142 4.68 13.63 -1.84
CA LEU A 142 4.92 12.69 -0.75
C LEU A 142 6.41 12.35 -0.56
N VAL A 143 7.16 12.20 -1.66
CA VAL A 143 8.61 12.00 -1.59
C VAL A 143 9.28 13.17 -0.88
N ARG A 144 8.97 14.42 -1.25
CA ARG A 144 9.54 15.62 -0.60
C ARG A 144 9.19 15.70 0.87
N GLU A 145 7.94 15.43 1.24
CA GLU A 145 7.46 15.44 2.63
C GLU A 145 8.11 14.35 3.48
N THR A 146 8.34 13.19 2.87
CA THR A 146 8.90 12.02 3.56
C THR A 146 10.43 12.08 3.67
N SER A 147 11.10 12.78 2.76
CA SER A 147 12.57 12.90 2.67
C SER A 147 13.19 13.81 3.74
N ALA A 148 12.50 14.10 4.84
CA ALA A 148 12.95 15.04 5.88
C ALA A 148 14.30 14.65 6.55
N THR A 149 14.87 13.48 6.25
CA THR A 149 16.20 13.06 6.73
C THR A 149 17.03 12.47 5.58
N PRO A 150 18.37 12.67 5.56
CA PRO A 150 19.24 12.13 4.51
C PRO A 150 19.13 10.62 4.31
N LYS A 151 18.86 9.87 5.39
CA LYS A 151 18.65 8.43 5.33
C LYS A 151 17.38 8.06 4.57
N ARG A 152 16.29 8.82 4.76
CA ARG A 152 15.01 8.60 4.06
C ARG A 152 15.10 9.06 2.62
N GLU A 153 15.77 10.18 2.37
CA GLU A 153 16.02 10.68 1.01
C GLU A 153 16.69 9.61 0.16
N LYS A 154 17.79 9.03 0.64
CA LYS A 154 18.48 7.93 -0.04
C LYS A 154 17.60 6.68 -0.23
N ALA A 155 16.75 6.36 0.76
CA ALA A 155 15.83 5.23 0.65
C ALA A 155 14.74 5.46 -0.40
N LEU A 156 14.39 6.71 -0.69
CA LEU A 156 13.34 7.08 -1.64
C LEU A 156 13.86 7.39 -3.06
N GLU A 157 15.19 7.33 -3.29
CA GLU A 157 15.74 7.41 -4.64
C GLU A 157 15.11 6.31 -5.52
N PRO A 158 14.61 6.65 -6.72
CA PRO A 158 14.03 5.66 -7.62
C PRO A 158 15.04 4.56 -7.94
N PRO A 159 14.64 3.29 -7.98
CA PRO A 159 15.52 2.21 -8.41
C PRO A 159 16.08 2.50 -9.82
N ALA A 160 17.34 2.15 -10.06
CA ALA A 160 17.98 2.37 -11.35
C ALA A 160 17.24 1.63 -12.49
N GLU A 161 16.63 0.49 -12.20
CA GLU A 161 15.80 -0.27 -13.13
C GLU A 161 14.55 0.54 -13.54
N LEU A 162 13.89 1.20 -12.59
CA LEU A 162 12.74 2.06 -12.85
C LEU A 162 13.13 3.22 -13.75
N MET A 163 14.28 3.87 -13.50
CA MET A 163 14.77 4.98 -14.32
C MET A 163 15.08 4.56 -15.76
N ARG A 164 15.39 3.29 -15.99
CA ARG A 164 15.59 2.74 -17.35
C ARG A 164 14.26 2.37 -18.02
N ALA A 165 13.26 1.97 -17.25
CA ALA A 165 11.97 1.53 -17.76
C ALA A 165 11.02 2.68 -18.11
N ILE A 166 11.24 3.89 -17.54
CA ILE A 166 10.44 5.09 -17.85
C ILE A 166 10.87 5.63 -19.22
N PRO A 167 9.96 5.74 -20.20
CA PRO A 167 10.24 6.37 -21.49
C PRO A 167 10.75 7.80 -21.31
N LYS A 168 11.73 8.21 -22.15
CA LYS A 168 12.37 9.55 -22.05
C LYS A 168 11.41 10.73 -22.24
N GLY A 169 10.14 10.50 -22.61
CA GLY A 169 9.12 11.53 -22.78
C GLY A 169 8.33 11.91 -21.53
N ASP A 170 8.41 11.09 -20.45
CA ASP A 170 7.63 11.27 -19.20
C ASP A 170 8.49 11.72 -18.00
N ARG A 171 9.65 12.35 -18.27
CA ARG A 171 10.58 12.88 -17.25
C ARG A 171 10.38 14.37 -17.03
#